data_89de19385d7fc082e208cd5e96a78ba9
#
_entry.id   89de19385d7fc082e208cd5e96a78ba9
#
_cell.length_a   1.000
_cell.length_b   1.000
_cell.length_c   1.000
_cell.angle_alpha   90.00
_cell.angle_beta   90.00
_cell.angle_gamma   90.00
#
_symmetry.space_group_name_H-M   'P 1'
#
loop_
_entity.id
_entity.type
_entity.pdbx_description
1 polymer ?
#
loop_
_entity_poly.entity_id
_entity_poly.type
_entity_poly.pdbx_seq_one_letter_code
_entity_poly.pdbx_strand_id
1 'polypeptide(L)'
;MISAVAGDNFLGGEDFTTVLEQMFLREHEIDEDTLDQKTRAHIHKQAEICKLGFADAKTSVMKCNINGEVVESEIDIDDYEKSCQVLLGRIRKPIERSLKDANIKLKDIEEVILVGGSTKLSIVRRFVSRLFGRLPNTSINPDEVVAVGAATQAAMKERNEAVKEIILTDVCPFTLGTEVVSRR
;
A
#
# COMPACT_ATOMS: atom_id res chain seq x y z
N MET A 1 -21.17 -6.33 9.72
CA MET A 1 -20.33 -6.39 10.94
C MET A 1 -18.89 -6.63 10.50
N ILE A 2 -17.93 -5.87 11.02
CA ILE A 2 -16.50 -6.12 10.81
C ILE A 2 -16.08 -7.25 11.74
N SER A 3 -15.49 -8.31 11.19
CA SER A 3 -15.12 -9.52 11.95
C SER A 3 -13.72 -9.47 12.54
N ALA A 4 -12.77 -8.83 11.87
CA ALA A 4 -11.43 -8.60 12.36
C ALA A 4 -10.75 -7.45 11.59
N VAL A 5 -9.76 -6.82 12.23
CA VAL A 5 -8.89 -5.79 11.65
C VAL A 5 -7.44 -6.08 12.01
N ALA A 6 -6.56 -6.01 11.04
CA ALA A 6 -5.11 -6.08 11.23
C ALA A 6 -4.41 -5.18 10.22
N GLY A 7 -3.22 -4.67 10.56
CA GLY A 7 -2.48 -3.78 9.71
C GLY A 7 -0.99 -3.73 10.04
N ASP A 8 -0.23 -3.07 9.16
CA ASP A 8 1.15 -2.63 9.38
C ASP A 8 1.18 -1.12 9.19
N ASN A 9 1.33 -0.36 10.28
CA ASN A 9 1.29 1.09 10.29
C ASN A 9 2.51 1.75 9.61
N PHE A 10 3.53 0.96 9.32
CA PHE A 10 4.80 1.40 8.77
C PHE A 10 5.03 0.86 7.36
N LEU A 11 3.99 0.39 6.67
CA LEU A 11 4.07 -0.08 5.30
C LEU A 11 3.16 0.74 4.40
N GLY A 12 3.76 1.38 3.40
CA GLY A 12 3.04 2.23 2.45
C GLY A 12 3.74 2.33 1.09
N GLY A 13 3.25 3.23 0.24
CA GLY A 13 3.80 3.46 -1.09
C GLY A 13 5.25 3.93 -1.09
N GLU A 14 5.67 4.64 -0.03
CA GLU A 14 7.03 5.13 0.14
C GLU A 14 8.06 4.01 0.26
N ASP A 15 7.73 2.92 0.97
CA ASP A 15 8.63 1.76 1.06
C ASP A 15 8.93 1.18 -0.32
N PHE A 16 7.93 1.13 -1.19
CA PHE A 16 8.09 0.67 -2.58
C PHE A 16 8.91 1.64 -3.42
N THR A 17 8.80 2.96 -3.20
CA THR A 17 9.65 3.98 -3.83
C THR A 17 11.09 3.80 -3.42
N THR A 18 11.34 3.64 -2.12
CA THR A 18 12.70 3.42 -1.56
C THR A 18 13.39 2.18 -2.15
N VAL A 19 12.66 1.11 -2.48
CA VAL A 19 13.25 -0.04 -3.17
C VAL A 19 13.81 0.35 -4.54
N LEU A 20 13.09 1.19 -5.32
CA LEU A 20 13.57 1.66 -6.62
C LEU A 20 14.80 2.57 -6.48
N GLU A 21 14.81 3.46 -5.47
CA GLU A 21 15.98 4.26 -5.16
C GLU A 21 17.21 3.39 -4.88
N GLN A 22 17.04 2.39 -4.03
CA GLN A 22 18.12 1.47 -3.69
C GLN A 22 18.58 0.62 -4.88
N MET A 23 17.66 0.22 -5.77
CA MET A 23 18.04 -0.48 -7.01
C MET A 23 18.89 0.43 -7.91
N PHE A 24 18.45 1.67 -8.11
CA PHE A 24 19.17 2.66 -8.92
C PHE A 24 20.55 2.98 -8.35
N LEU A 25 20.64 3.30 -7.06
CA LEU A 25 21.90 3.61 -6.39
C LEU A 25 22.90 2.45 -6.48
N ARG A 26 22.42 1.23 -6.30
CA ARG A 26 23.24 0.02 -6.38
C ARG A 26 23.74 -0.25 -7.79
N GLU A 27 22.90 -0.09 -8.81
CA GLU A 27 23.28 -0.31 -10.21
C GLU A 27 24.40 0.64 -10.64
N HIS A 28 24.37 1.87 -10.17
CA HIS A 28 25.35 2.88 -10.52
C HIS A 28 26.48 3.06 -9.48
N GLU A 29 26.56 2.14 -8.49
CA GLU A 29 27.59 2.19 -7.43
C GLU A 29 27.65 3.55 -6.70
N ILE A 30 26.51 4.21 -6.54
CA ILE A 30 26.40 5.52 -5.87
C ILE A 30 26.21 5.31 -4.38
N ASP A 31 27.10 5.91 -3.58
CA ASP A 31 26.96 5.95 -2.13
C ASP A 31 25.97 7.05 -1.73
N GLU A 32 24.87 6.65 -1.11
CA GLU A 32 23.81 7.56 -0.66
C GLU A 32 24.32 8.63 0.30
N ASP A 33 25.32 8.31 1.14
CA ASP A 33 25.86 9.23 2.14
C ASP A 33 26.67 10.37 1.50
N THR A 34 27.10 10.22 0.26
CA THR A 34 27.80 11.25 -0.50
C THR A 34 26.89 12.26 -1.19
N LEU A 35 25.58 11.97 -1.25
CA LEU A 35 24.60 12.79 -1.95
C LEU A 35 24.11 13.94 -1.08
N ASP A 36 23.98 15.12 -1.70
CA ASP A 36 23.31 16.24 -1.07
C ASP A 36 21.79 16.05 -1.00
N GLN A 37 21.13 16.81 -0.15
CA GLN A 37 19.69 16.71 0.08
C GLN A 37 18.87 16.95 -1.21
N LYS A 38 19.33 17.85 -2.08
CA LYS A 38 18.64 18.17 -3.34
C LYS A 38 18.69 17.00 -4.31
N THR A 39 19.85 16.36 -4.43
CA THR A 39 20.04 15.18 -5.28
C THR A 39 19.25 13.99 -4.75
N ARG A 40 19.24 13.76 -3.44
CA ARG A 40 18.38 12.71 -2.82
C ARG A 40 16.90 12.93 -3.13
N ALA A 41 16.40 14.15 -2.94
CA ALA A 41 15.01 14.50 -3.26
C ALA A 41 14.69 14.33 -4.75
N HIS A 42 15.66 14.60 -5.64
CA HIS A 42 15.50 14.37 -7.08
C HIS A 42 15.42 12.87 -7.40
N ILE A 43 16.30 12.06 -6.84
CA ILE A 43 16.28 10.59 -7.00
C ILE A 43 14.95 10.03 -6.50
N HIS A 44 14.50 10.44 -5.31
CA HIS A 44 13.20 10.04 -4.76
C HIS A 44 12.05 10.35 -5.71
N LYS A 45 12.00 11.57 -6.24
CA LYS A 45 10.98 11.97 -7.21
C LYS A 45 11.02 11.13 -8.49
N GLN A 46 12.20 10.82 -9.00
CA GLN A 46 12.33 9.96 -10.19
C GLN A 46 11.94 8.50 -9.91
N ALA A 47 12.24 7.99 -8.72
CA ALA A 47 11.78 6.68 -8.28
C ALA A 47 10.25 6.62 -8.18
N GLU A 48 9.61 7.68 -7.66
CA GLU A 48 8.14 7.77 -7.63
C GLU A 48 7.55 7.76 -9.05
N ILE A 49 8.11 8.53 -9.99
CA ILE A 49 7.71 8.53 -11.40
C ILE A 49 7.90 7.14 -12.02
N CYS A 50 9.04 6.53 -11.79
CA CYS A 50 9.34 5.17 -12.26
C CYS A 50 8.32 4.15 -11.72
N LYS A 51 8.02 4.22 -10.42
CA LYS A 51 6.99 3.38 -9.77
C LYS A 51 5.63 3.51 -10.45
N LEU A 52 5.20 4.73 -10.74
CA LEU A 52 3.94 4.99 -11.43
C LEU A 52 3.95 4.45 -12.87
N GLY A 53 5.09 4.46 -13.54
CA GLY A 53 5.26 3.89 -14.88
C GLY A 53 4.93 2.40 -14.98
N PHE A 54 5.04 1.64 -13.89
CA PHE A 54 4.66 0.23 -13.85
C PHE A 54 3.14 -0.03 -13.79
N ALA A 55 2.30 1.00 -13.80
CA ALA A 55 0.85 0.80 -13.86
C ALA A 55 0.43 0.05 -15.12
N ASP A 56 1.05 0.39 -16.27
CA ASP A 56 0.67 -0.10 -17.58
C ASP A 56 1.84 -0.70 -18.39
N ALA A 57 3.06 -0.68 -17.86
CA ALA A 57 4.26 -1.13 -18.53
C ALA A 57 5.00 -2.24 -17.77
N LYS A 58 5.76 -3.07 -18.51
CA LYS A 58 6.65 -4.08 -17.93
C LYS A 58 8.01 -3.53 -17.56
N THR A 59 8.44 -2.47 -18.21
CA THR A 59 9.67 -1.77 -17.90
C THR A 59 9.37 -0.31 -17.62
N SER A 60 10.15 0.31 -16.77
CA SER A 60 10.08 1.74 -16.46
C SER A 60 11.46 2.32 -16.32
N VAL A 61 11.63 3.57 -16.77
CA VAL A 61 12.93 4.24 -16.78
C VAL A 61 13.02 5.20 -15.61
N MET A 62 14.13 5.10 -14.90
CA MET A 62 14.53 6.06 -13.87
C MET A 62 15.71 6.87 -14.37
N LYS A 63 15.57 8.20 -14.47
CA LYS A 63 16.58 9.09 -15.02
C LYS A 63 16.87 10.22 -14.08
N CYS A 64 18.13 10.32 -13.64
CA CYS A 64 18.58 11.30 -12.66
C CYS A 64 19.78 12.09 -13.17
N ASN A 65 19.84 13.37 -12.79
CA ASN A 65 21.06 14.17 -12.94
C ASN A 65 21.82 14.14 -11.62
N ILE A 66 23.01 13.58 -11.63
CA ILE A 66 23.87 13.44 -10.46
C ILE A 66 25.20 14.13 -10.78
N ASN A 67 25.53 15.18 -10.03
CA ASN A 67 26.76 15.97 -10.22
C ASN A 67 26.96 16.51 -11.65
N GLY A 68 25.86 16.79 -12.36
CA GLY A 68 25.90 17.30 -13.73
C GLY A 68 25.90 16.21 -14.81
N GLU A 69 25.99 14.95 -14.45
CA GLU A 69 25.89 13.82 -15.36
C GLU A 69 24.48 13.19 -15.30
N VAL A 70 23.97 12.82 -16.47
CA VAL A 70 22.67 12.15 -16.58
C VAL A 70 22.90 10.65 -16.51
N VAL A 71 22.34 10.03 -15.49
CA VAL A 71 22.40 8.59 -15.23
C VAL A 71 21.00 8.01 -15.41
N GLU A 72 20.89 6.85 -16.05
CA GLU A 72 19.62 6.24 -16.42
C GLU A 72 19.62 4.73 -16.15
N SER A 73 18.52 4.22 -15.58
CA SER A 73 18.25 2.80 -15.39
C SER A 73 16.93 2.43 -16.07
N GLU A 74 16.91 1.35 -16.83
CA GLU A 74 15.68 0.71 -17.26
C GLU A 74 15.41 -0.49 -16.35
N ILE A 75 14.32 -0.41 -15.57
CA ILE A 75 13.98 -1.39 -14.55
C ILE A 75 12.85 -2.27 -15.05
N ASP A 76 13.05 -3.60 -15.02
CA ASP A 76 12.01 -4.58 -15.30
C ASP A 76 11.13 -4.82 -14.06
N ILE A 77 9.82 -4.99 -14.27
CA ILE A 77 8.84 -5.18 -13.20
C ILE A 77 9.07 -6.47 -12.39
N ASP A 78 9.62 -7.52 -13.00
CA ASP A 78 9.85 -8.77 -12.30
C ASP A 78 11.08 -8.66 -11.39
N ASP A 79 12.09 -7.89 -11.77
CA ASP A 79 13.24 -7.59 -10.91
C ASP A 79 12.86 -6.63 -9.77
N TYR A 80 11.99 -5.67 -10.06
CA TYR A 80 11.39 -4.83 -9.03
C TYR A 80 10.55 -5.65 -8.04
N GLU A 81 9.70 -6.56 -8.53
CA GLU A 81 8.92 -7.46 -7.67
C GLU A 81 9.81 -8.34 -6.79
N LYS A 82 10.91 -8.89 -7.34
CA LYS A 82 11.89 -9.65 -6.56
C LYS A 82 12.50 -8.81 -5.43
N SER A 83 12.85 -7.57 -5.73
CA SER A 83 13.41 -6.64 -4.75
C SER A 83 12.40 -6.25 -3.67
N CYS A 84 11.09 -6.27 -3.98
CA CYS A 84 10.00 -5.97 -3.06
C CYS A 84 9.53 -7.17 -2.22
N GLN A 85 10.14 -8.36 -2.29
CA GLN A 85 9.64 -9.57 -1.61
C GLN A 85 9.47 -9.41 -0.10
N VAL A 86 10.36 -8.66 0.56
CA VAL A 86 10.26 -8.37 2.00
C VAL A 86 9.00 -7.55 2.30
N LEU A 87 8.71 -6.53 1.50
CA LEU A 87 7.52 -5.67 1.64
C LEU A 87 6.24 -6.46 1.37
N LEU A 88 6.23 -7.28 0.32
CA LEU A 88 5.10 -8.17 0.01
C LEU A 88 4.85 -9.18 1.14
N GLY A 89 5.90 -9.70 1.77
CA GLY A 89 5.79 -10.53 2.97
C GLY A 89 5.17 -9.79 4.17
N ARG A 90 5.42 -8.47 4.30
CA ARG A 90 4.79 -7.63 5.33
C ARG A 90 3.29 -7.43 5.07
N ILE A 91 2.83 -7.37 3.82
CA ILE A 91 1.40 -7.35 3.47
C ILE A 91 0.72 -8.66 3.89
N ARG A 92 1.38 -9.79 3.73
CA ARG A 92 0.84 -11.11 4.04
C ARG A 92 0.49 -11.29 5.52
N LYS A 93 1.36 -10.82 6.42
CA LYS A 93 1.20 -11.01 7.87
C LYS A 93 -0.13 -10.48 8.43
N PRO A 94 -0.55 -9.23 8.20
CA PRO A 94 -1.84 -8.74 8.67
C PRO A 94 -3.03 -9.47 8.03
N ILE A 95 -2.94 -9.91 6.78
CA ILE A 95 -3.97 -10.72 6.13
C ILE A 95 -4.14 -12.04 6.88
N GLU A 96 -3.07 -12.78 7.12
CA GLU A 96 -3.12 -14.04 7.85
C GLU A 96 -3.63 -13.86 9.29
N ARG A 97 -3.23 -12.77 9.95
CA ARG A 97 -3.68 -12.44 11.30
C ARG A 97 -5.20 -12.16 11.32
N SER A 98 -5.71 -11.31 10.44
CA SER A 98 -7.15 -10.98 10.40
C SER A 98 -8.02 -12.20 10.09
N LEU A 99 -7.58 -13.08 9.19
CA LEU A 99 -8.27 -14.33 8.90
C LEU A 99 -8.32 -15.26 10.12
N LYS A 100 -7.21 -15.35 10.86
CA LYS A 100 -7.11 -16.13 12.09
C LYS A 100 -8.03 -15.56 13.18
N ASP A 101 -7.98 -14.24 13.40
CA ASP A 101 -8.76 -13.54 14.43
C ASP A 101 -10.27 -13.63 14.13
N ALA A 102 -10.66 -13.59 12.86
CA ALA A 102 -12.04 -13.80 12.42
C ALA A 102 -12.46 -15.27 12.37
N ASN A 103 -11.53 -16.23 12.55
CA ASN A 103 -11.76 -17.68 12.37
C ASN A 103 -12.32 -18.03 10.98
N ILE A 104 -11.83 -17.36 9.94
CA ILE A 104 -12.23 -17.54 8.53
C ILE A 104 -11.08 -18.17 7.77
N LYS A 105 -11.37 -19.15 6.91
CA LYS A 105 -10.38 -19.75 6.02
C LYS A 105 -10.26 -18.93 4.73
N LEU A 106 -9.07 -18.89 4.17
CA LEU A 106 -8.80 -18.15 2.92
C LEU A 106 -9.77 -18.53 1.78
N LYS A 107 -10.13 -19.80 1.69
CA LYS A 107 -11.07 -20.31 0.67
C LYS A 107 -12.51 -19.81 0.84
N ASP A 108 -12.88 -19.37 2.03
CA ASP A 108 -14.22 -18.91 2.38
C ASP A 108 -14.37 -17.39 2.13
N ILE A 109 -13.31 -16.72 1.68
CA ILE A 109 -13.36 -15.32 1.24
C ILE A 109 -14.04 -15.26 -0.13
N GLU A 110 -15.18 -14.62 -0.21
CA GLU A 110 -15.94 -14.47 -1.44
C GLU A 110 -15.38 -13.38 -2.35
N GLU A 111 -14.94 -12.28 -1.76
CA GLU A 111 -14.48 -11.11 -2.50
C GLU A 111 -13.25 -10.46 -1.83
N VAL A 112 -12.36 -9.91 -2.66
CA VAL A 112 -11.21 -9.14 -2.24
C VAL A 112 -11.30 -7.75 -2.87
N ILE A 113 -11.36 -6.72 -2.05
CA ILE A 113 -11.44 -5.33 -2.49
C ILE A 113 -10.13 -4.64 -2.10
N LEU A 114 -9.49 -3.99 -3.07
CA LEU A 114 -8.27 -3.23 -2.86
C LEU A 114 -8.59 -1.74 -2.79
N VAL A 115 -8.09 -1.07 -1.75
CA VAL A 115 -8.34 0.34 -1.47
C VAL A 115 -7.02 1.08 -1.24
N GLY A 116 -6.95 2.33 -1.72
CA GLY A 116 -5.79 3.21 -1.55
C GLY A 116 -4.78 3.13 -2.71
N GLY A 117 -3.97 4.18 -2.86
CA GLY A 117 -3.08 4.40 -4.00
C GLY A 117 -2.06 3.27 -4.24
N SER A 118 -1.48 2.71 -3.17
CA SER A 118 -0.51 1.61 -3.27
C SER A 118 -1.09 0.33 -3.90
N THR A 119 -2.41 0.15 -3.87
CA THR A 119 -3.07 -1.01 -4.50
C THR A 119 -3.12 -0.91 -6.02
N LYS A 120 -2.78 0.25 -6.60
CA LYS A 120 -2.62 0.42 -8.05
C LYS A 120 -1.34 -0.24 -8.58
N LEU A 121 -0.35 -0.48 -7.71
CA LEU A 121 0.87 -1.19 -8.09
C LEU A 121 0.54 -2.60 -8.57
N SER A 122 0.95 -2.91 -9.80
CA SER A 122 0.71 -4.21 -10.41
C SER A 122 1.32 -5.38 -9.62
N ILE A 123 2.48 -5.17 -8.99
CA ILE A 123 3.13 -6.17 -8.12
C ILE A 123 2.29 -6.49 -6.87
N VAL A 124 1.63 -5.49 -6.27
CA VAL A 124 0.72 -5.67 -5.13
C VAL A 124 -0.53 -6.43 -5.57
N ARG A 125 -1.14 -6.06 -6.71
CA ARG A 125 -2.29 -6.76 -7.26
C ARG A 125 -1.97 -8.21 -7.61
N ARG A 126 -0.83 -8.47 -8.26
CA ARG A 126 -0.35 -9.83 -8.57
C ARG A 126 -0.12 -10.66 -7.31
N PHE A 127 0.49 -10.05 -6.30
CA PHE A 127 0.73 -10.70 -5.01
C PHE A 127 -0.58 -11.11 -4.33
N VAL A 128 -1.54 -10.17 -4.21
CA VAL A 128 -2.84 -10.44 -3.59
C VAL A 128 -3.63 -11.48 -4.39
N SER A 129 -3.62 -11.39 -5.72
CA SER A 129 -4.27 -12.37 -6.58
C SER A 129 -3.72 -13.79 -6.37
N ARG A 130 -2.40 -13.93 -6.24
CA ARG A 130 -1.76 -15.22 -5.95
C ARG A 130 -2.08 -15.72 -4.55
N LEU A 131 -2.12 -14.82 -3.56
CA LEU A 131 -2.42 -15.17 -2.18
C LEU A 131 -3.85 -15.72 -2.03
N PHE A 132 -4.83 -15.07 -2.64
CA PHE A 132 -6.24 -15.45 -2.54
C PHE A 132 -6.70 -16.44 -3.62
N GLY A 133 -5.87 -16.72 -4.63
CA GLY A 133 -6.24 -17.56 -5.77
C GLY A 133 -7.36 -16.97 -6.64
N ARG A 134 -7.58 -15.65 -6.55
CA ARG A 134 -8.61 -14.92 -7.30
C ARG A 134 -8.19 -13.48 -7.57
N LEU A 135 -8.74 -12.89 -8.62
CA LEU A 135 -8.51 -11.49 -8.94
C LEU A 135 -9.28 -10.60 -7.96
N PRO A 136 -8.65 -9.53 -7.45
CA PRO A 136 -9.35 -8.51 -6.68
C PRO A 136 -10.43 -7.82 -7.51
N ASN A 137 -11.51 -7.39 -6.84
CA ASN A 137 -12.55 -6.59 -7.48
C ASN A 137 -11.98 -5.20 -7.85
N THR A 138 -12.16 -4.83 -9.12
CA THR A 138 -11.71 -3.55 -9.68
C THR A 138 -12.87 -2.60 -10.03
N SER A 139 -14.11 -2.97 -9.69
CA SER A 139 -15.28 -2.13 -9.97
C SER A 139 -15.35 -0.86 -9.12
N ILE A 140 -14.60 -0.83 -8.02
CA ILE A 140 -14.55 0.29 -7.09
C ILE A 140 -13.26 1.08 -7.33
N ASN A 141 -13.39 2.39 -7.53
CA ASN A 141 -12.22 3.27 -7.63
C ASN A 141 -11.50 3.34 -6.28
N PRO A 142 -10.25 2.86 -6.17
CA PRO A 142 -9.52 2.81 -4.91
C PRO A 142 -9.19 4.17 -4.31
N ASP A 143 -9.23 5.25 -5.09
CA ASP A 143 -8.96 6.62 -4.62
C ASP A 143 -10.21 7.28 -4.03
N GLU A 144 -11.39 6.93 -4.53
CA GLU A 144 -12.66 7.59 -4.21
C GLU A 144 -13.49 6.84 -3.17
N VAL A 145 -13.27 5.53 -3.03
CA VAL A 145 -14.14 4.65 -2.21
C VAL A 145 -14.27 5.13 -0.76
N VAL A 146 -13.21 5.68 -0.18
CA VAL A 146 -13.24 6.19 1.21
C VAL A 146 -14.13 7.42 1.30
N ALA A 147 -14.04 8.35 0.35
CA ALA A 147 -14.87 9.56 0.30
C ALA A 147 -16.35 9.21 0.06
N VAL A 148 -16.62 8.26 -0.86
CA VAL A 148 -17.96 7.74 -1.12
C VAL A 148 -18.53 7.05 0.12
N GLY A 149 -17.75 6.24 0.81
CA GLY A 149 -18.14 5.59 2.07
C GLY A 149 -18.47 6.60 3.17
N ALA A 150 -17.65 7.64 3.33
CA ALA A 150 -17.89 8.70 4.29
C ALA A 150 -19.17 9.50 3.98
N ALA A 151 -19.39 9.84 2.70
CA ALA A 151 -20.61 10.50 2.25
C ALA A 151 -21.87 9.63 2.49
N THR A 152 -21.77 8.34 2.23
CA THR A 152 -22.83 7.37 2.50
C THR A 152 -23.17 7.33 4.00
N GLN A 153 -22.16 7.27 4.87
CA GLN A 153 -22.35 7.30 6.32
C GLN A 153 -22.98 8.62 6.80
N ALA A 154 -22.60 9.76 6.24
CA ALA A 154 -23.20 11.05 6.55
C ALA A 154 -24.69 11.06 6.16
N ALA A 155 -25.04 10.58 4.96
CA ALA A 155 -26.42 10.50 4.50
C ALA A 155 -27.28 9.56 5.38
N MET A 156 -26.71 8.43 5.84
CA MET A 156 -27.41 7.55 6.79
C MET A 156 -27.68 8.24 8.12
N LYS A 157 -26.70 9.00 8.65
CA LYS A 157 -26.84 9.75 9.90
C LYS A 157 -27.92 10.84 9.81
N GLU A 158 -28.06 11.46 8.64
CA GLU A 158 -29.12 12.45 8.36
C GLU A 158 -30.47 11.79 8.03
N ARG A 159 -30.58 10.46 8.07
CA ARG A 159 -31.80 9.70 7.74
C ARG A 159 -32.34 10.01 6.34
N ASN A 160 -31.45 10.15 5.36
CA ASN A 160 -31.81 10.37 3.99
C ASN A 160 -32.52 9.14 3.42
N GLU A 161 -33.73 9.31 2.86
CA GLU A 161 -34.55 8.23 2.32
C GLU A 161 -33.88 7.46 1.17
N ALA A 162 -32.92 8.07 0.48
CA ALA A 162 -32.18 7.45 -0.62
C ALA A 162 -31.18 6.39 -0.14
N VAL A 163 -30.88 6.31 1.16
CA VAL A 163 -29.90 5.39 1.72
C VAL A 163 -30.56 4.50 2.76
N LYS A 164 -30.47 3.17 2.57
CA LYS A 164 -30.97 2.21 3.56
C LYS A 164 -30.15 2.30 4.84
N GLU A 165 -30.81 2.30 5.99
CA GLU A 165 -30.17 2.30 7.28
C GLU A 165 -29.37 0.99 7.46
N ILE A 166 -28.04 1.09 7.52
CA ILE A 166 -27.13 -0.01 7.77
C ILE A 166 -26.39 0.30 9.06
N ILE A 167 -26.48 -0.59 10.04
CA ILE A 167 -25.70 -0.46 11.26
C ILE A 167 -24.28 -0.91 10.97
N LEU A 168 -23.32 0.02 10.99
CA LEU A 168 -21.91 -0.28 10.93
C LEU A 168 -21.39 -0.54 12.34
N THR A 169 -20.99 -1.78 12.61
CA THR A 169 -20.33 -2.16 13.86
C THR A 169 -18.87 -2.43 13.54
N ASP A 170 -17.99 -1.65 14.16
CA ASP A 170 -16.54 -1.77 14.02
C ASP A 170 -15.92 -2.41 15.27
N VAL A 171 -14.67 -2.86 15.15
CA VAL A 171 -13.87 -3.41 16.26
C VAL A 171 -12.78 -2.39 16.63
N CYS A 172 -12.49 -2.27 17.93
CA CYS A 172 -11.33 -1.51 18.39
C CYS A 172 -10.09 -2.45 18.38
N PRO A 173 -9.13 -2.25 17.46
CA PRO A 173 -7.97 -3.14 17.35
C PRO A 173 -6.91 -2.90 18.43
N PHE A 174 -7.10 -1.88 19.27
CA PHE A 174 -6.17 -1.48 20.32
C PHE A 174 -6.85 -1.45 21.68
N THR A 175 -6.07 -1.74 22.73
CA THR A 175 -6.53 -1.54 24.09
C THR A 175 -6.66 -0.03 24.37
N LEU A 176 -7.85 0.41 24.74
CA LEU A 176 -8.10 1.76 25.21
C LEU A 176 -7.95 1.80 26.73
N GLY A 177 -7.19 2.75 27.25
CA GLY A 177 -6.97 2.94 28.67
C GLY A 177 -6.75 4.41 29.03
N THR A 178 -6.97 4.74 30.30
CA THR A 178 -6.64 6.04 30.88
C THR A 178 -5.58 5.83 31.93
N GLU A 179 -4.51 6.63 31.88
CA GLU A 179 -3.51 6.63 32.96
C GLU A 179 -4.13 7.28 34.21
N VAL A 180 -4.07 6.56 35.32
CA VAL A 180 -4.56 7.06 36.61
C VAL A 180 -3.39 7.26 37.55
N VAL A 181 -3.13 8.51 37.93
CA VAL A 181 -2.12 8.83 38.94
C VAL A 181 -2.78 8.71 40.30
N SER A 182 -2.40 7.67 41.06
CA SER A 182 -2.77 7.55 42.48
C SER A 182 -1.88 8.50 43.31
N ARG A 183 -2.47 9.59 43.80
CA ARG A 183 -1.78 10.40 44.83
C ARG A 183 -1.80 9.60 46.16
N ARG A 184 -0.64 9.16 46.62
CA ARG A 184 -0.42 8.70 47.95
C ARG A 184 -0.23 9.89 48.91
#